data_8c4859c880deba3fc1a6c09a18ce6852
#
_entry.id   8c4859c880deba3fc1a6c09a18ce6852
#
_cell.length_a   1.000
_cell.length_b   1.000
_cell.length_c   1.000
_cell.angle_alpha   90.00
_cell.angle_beta   90.00
_cell.angle_gamma   90.00
#
_symmetry.space_group_name_H-M   'P 1'
#
loop_
_entity.id
_entity.type
_entity.pdbx_description
1 polymer ?
#
loop_
_entity_poly.entity_id
_entity_poly.type
_entity_poly.pdbx_seq_one_letter_code
_entity_poly.pdbx_strand_id
1 'polypeptide(L)'
;MARSAAAKKVAKAASTGAGGKGAGSERNILFPAAMTLVALLGVVLVFVARDQRSDLAPAGDPGLEDHWHSAYNIFVCDEIDPTVFANDSEDDRTGIHTHGDGLIHIHPFVSTVTGQYATLGAFFNENQTAFDDDTFQLPNGNILSEEDFTCGGESAEIRVLKWNQLTAEKPVVFTEDLRDVRLNEDGQLVIFAIVDVNKDNSEIPRPDDSYLREYLGLPQEQQPLGQDDGGDTGPILPATLEPFATEEPVEEVPESSEPNDD
;
A
#
# COMPACT_ATOMS: atom_id res chain seq x y z
N MET A 1 61.09 -7.23 -64.80
CA MET A 1 59.96 -6.87 -63.93
C MET A 1 60.40 -7.00 -62.49
N ALA A 2 60.77 -5.90 -61.89
CA ALA A 2 61.26 -5.88 -60.48
C ALA A 2 60.09 -5.89 -59.51
N ARG A 3 59.98 -6.94 -58.73
CA ARG A 3 59.06 -6.98 -57.59
C ARG A 3 59.47 -6.02 -56.50
N SER A 4 58.60 -5.08 -56.17
CA SER A 4 58.77 -4.04 -55.19
C SER A 4 59.28 -4.56 -53.82
N ALA A 5 60.27 -3.89 -53.28
CA ALA A 5 60.89 -4.22 -51.96
C ALA A 5 59.82 -4.16 -50.79
N ALA A 6 58.70 -3.51 -51.00
CA ALA A 6 57.61 -3.46 -50.05
C ALA A 6 56.87 -4.79 -49.88
N ALA A 7 56.70 -5.57 -50.99
CA ALA A 7 56.06 -6.89 -50.94
C ALA A 7 56.86 -7.92 -50.14
N LYS A 8 58.22 -7.79 -50.13
CA LYS A 8 59.10 -8.67 -49.34
C LYS A 8 59.06 -8.37 -47.83
N LYS A 9 58.82 -7.11 -47.44
CA LYS A 9 58.70 -6.78 -45.99
C LYS A 9 57.39 -7.25 -45.40
N VAL A 10 56.29 -7.19 -46.18
CA VAL A 10 54.96 -7.67 -45.71
C VAL A 10 54.96 -9.18 -45.57
N ALA A 11 55.58 -9.92 -46.51
CA ALA A 11 55.67 -11.39 -46.41
C ALA A 11 56.51 -11.87 -45.23
N LYS A 12 57.54 -11.09 -44.81
CA LYS A 12 58.38 -11.43 -43.68
C LYS A 12 57.71 -11.15 -42.31
N ALA A 13 56.82 -10.12 -42.26
CA ALA A 13 56.02 -9.83 -41.05
C ALA A 13 54.91 -10.90 -40.81
N ALA A 14 54.35 -11.44 -41.88
CA ALA A 14 53.35 -12.48 -41.78
C ALA A 14 53.90 -13.87 -41.38
N SER A 15 55.19 -14.13 -41.61
CA SER A 15 55.78 -15.42 -41.29
C SER A 15 56.40 -15.51 -39.88
N THR A 16 56.54 -14.40 -39.18
CA THR A 16 57.07 -14.39 -37.80
C THR A 16 55.98 -14.55 -36.72
N GLY A 17 54.70 -14.62 -37.14
CA GLY A 17 53.56 -14.80 -36.23
C GLY A 17 53.15 -16.26 -36.01
N ALA A 18 53.73 -17.22 -36.76
CA ALA A 18 53.31 -18.63 -36.64
C ALA A 18 54.50 -19.49 -36.15
N GLY A 19 54.60 -19.71 -34.85
CA GLY A 19 55.51 -20.74 -34.35
C GLY A 19 56.22 -20.44 -33.04
N GLY A 20 55.59 -19.76 -32.10
CA GLY A 20 56.00 -19.91 -30.71
C GLY A 20 55.41 -21.20 -30.15
N LYS A 21 56.21 -22.28 -30.03
CA LYS A 21 55.89 -23.38 -29.12
C LYS A 21 55.88 -22.76 -27.73
N GLY A 22 54.69 -22.40 -27.25
CA GLY A 22 54.49 -21.89 -25.89
C GLY A 22 54.90 -22.95 -24.91
N ALA A 23 55.92 -22.64 -24.11
CA ALA A 23 56.07 -23.22 -22.80
C ALA A 23 54.70 -23.22 -22.13
N GLY A 24 54.27 -24.33 -21.52
CA GLY A 24 52.99 -24.51 -20.95
C GLY A 24 52.61 -23.32 -20.05
N SER A 25 51.82 -22.41 -20.59
CA SER A 25 51.18 -21.40 -19.80
C SER A 25 50.16 -22.13 -18.91
N GLU A 26 50.54 -22.32 -17.67
CA GLU A 26 49.55 -22.69 -16.65
C GLU A 26 48.37 -21.73 -16.82
N ARG A 27 47.29 -22.24 -17.38
CA ARG A 27 46.09 -21.44 -17.55
C ARG A 27 45.67 -21.03 -16.16
N ASN A 28 45.84 -19.76 -15.85
CA ASN A 28 45.39 -19.21 -14.58
C ASN A 28 43.87 -19.29 -14.54
N ILE A 29 43.35 -20.40 -14.00
CA ILE A 29 41.92 -20.69 -13.87
C ILE A 29 41.30 -19.91 -12.74
N LEU A 30 42.10 -19.21 -11.91
CA LEU A 30 41.61 -18.42 -10.77
C LEU A 30 40.69 -17.26 -11.24
N PHE A 31 41.06 -16.58 -12.32
CA PHE A 31 40.23 -15.46 -12.83
C PHE A 31 38.87 -15.93 -13.36
N PRO A 32 38.79 -16.91 -14.28
CA PRO A 32 37.46 -17.39 -14.72
C PRO A 32 36.67 -18.03 -13.59
N ALA A 33 37.31 -18.73 -12.65
CA ALA A 33 36.63 -19.30 -11.48
C ALA A 33 36.06 -18.22 -10.57
N ALA A 34 36.81 -17.14 -10.32
CA ALA A 34 36.32 -15.99 -9.53
C ALA A 34 35.14 -15.30 -10.22
N MET A 35 35.18 -15.09 -11.53
CA MET A 35 34.10 -14.51 -12.29
C MET A 35 32.84 -15.38 -12.28
N THR A 36 33.01 -16.69 -12.40
CA THR A 36 31.88 -17.64 -12.30
C THR A 36 31.28 -17.62 -10.90
N LEU A 37 32.10 -17.56 -9.86
CA LEU A 37 31.60 -17.47 -8.49
C LEU A 37 30.82 -16.20 -8.25
N VAL A 38 31.29 -15.04 -8.71
CA VAL A 38 30.57 -13.76 -8.62
C VAL A 38 29.24 -13.81 -9.36
N ALA A 39 29.22 -14.39 -10.58
CA ALA A 39 27.99 -14.53 -11.33
C ALA A 39 26.98 -15.44 -10.63
N LEU A 40 27.42 -16.57 -10.09
CA LEU A 40 26.57 -17.48 -9.32
C LEU A 40 26.03 -16.81 -8.04
N LEU A 41 26.89 -16.08 -7.32
CA LEU A 41 26.47 -15.33 -6.14
C LEU A 41 25.41 -14.27 -6.50
N GLY A 42 25.62 -13.55 -7.60
CA GLY A 42 24.63 -12.58 -8.11
C GLY A 42 23.30 -13.24 -8.44
N VAL A 43 23.32 -14.39 -9.11
CA VAL A 43 22.09 -15.15 -9.39
C VAL A 43 21.39 -15.59 -8.11
N VAL A 44 22.14 -16.13 -7.14
CA VAL A 44 21.58 -16.53 -5.83
C VAL A 44 20.96 -15.33 -5.11
N LEU A 45 21.63 -14.18 -5.08
CA LEU A 45 21.09 -12.96 -4.46
C LEU A 45 19.82 -12.49 -5.15
N VAL A 46 19.74 -12.56 -6.48
CA VAL A 46 18.50 -12.23 -7.20
C VAL A 46 17.38 -13.19 -6.84
N PHE A 47 17.66 -14.49 -6.75
CA PHE A 47 16.64 -15.47 -6.34
C PHE A 47 16.19 -15.25 -4.89
N VAL A 48 17.11 -15.01 -3.96
CA VAL A 48 16.76 -14.71 -2.55
C VAL A 48 15.94 -13.42 -2.45
N ALA A 49 16.35 -12.36 -3.15
CA ALA A 49 15.59 -11.12 -3.18
C ALA A 49 14.21 -11.28 -3.82
N ARG A 50 14.08 -12.15 -4.84
CA ARG A 50 12.80 -12.46 -5.45
C ARG A 50 11.91 -13.29 -4.52
N ASP A 51 12.48 -14.26 -3.82
CA ASP A 51 11.77 -15.12 -2.87
C ASP A 51 11.24 -14.29 -1.68
N GLN A 52 12.06 -13.40 -1.13
CA GLN A 52 11.63 -12.45 -0.11
C GLN A 52 10.50 -11.50 -0.60
N ARG A 53 10.50 -11.15 -1.88
CA ARG A 53 9.40 -10.38 -2.47
C ARG A 53 8.16 -11.23 -2.75
N SER A 54 8.32 -12.52 -3.06
CA SER A 54 7.19 -13.41 -3.31
C SER A 54 6.42 -13.77 -2.02
N ASP A 55 7.10 -13.78 -0.87
CA ASP A 55 6.44 -13.89 0.44
C ASP A 55 5.63 -12.63 0.80
N LEU A 56 5.94 -11.50 0.14
CA LEU A 56 5.24 -10.22 0.26
C LEU A 56 4.25 -9.97 -0.89
N ALA A 57 4.24 -10.81 -1.90
CA ALA A 57 3.42 -10.66 -3.09
C ALA A 57 2.37 -11.78 -3.14
N PRO A 58 1.22 -11.54 -2.59
CA PRO A 58 0.12 -12.47 -2.62
C PRO A 58 -0.58 -12.49 -3.96
N ALA A 59 -1.46 -13.45 -4.03
CA ALA A 59 -2.43 -13.69 -5.04
C ALA A 59 -3.19 -12.43 -5.46
N GLY A 60 -3.10 -12.05 -6.66
CA GLY A 60 -4.07 -11.27 -7.40
C GLY A 60 -4.10 -9.77 -7.07
N ASP A 61 -3.88 -8.98 -8.09
CA ASP A 61 -4.14 -7.55 -8.06
C ASP A 61 -5.61 -7.30 -8.39
N PRO A 62 -6.28 -6.28 -7.81
CA PRO A 62 -7.69 -6.03 -8.10
C PRO A 62 -7.89 -5.61 -9.55
N GLY A 63 -8.81 -6.30 -10.21
CA GLY A 63 -9.30 -5.98 -11.55
C GLY A 63 -10.57 -5.17 -11.53
N LEU A 64 -11.18 -4.98 -12.72
CA LEU A 64 -12.43 -4.22 -12.85
C LEU A 64 -13.67 -4.96 -12.32
N GLU A 65 -13.57 -6.26 -12.09
CA GLU A 65 -14.69 -7.10 -11.61
C GLU A 65 -14.58 -7.42 -10.12
N ASP A 66 -13.49 -6.97 -9.47
CA ASP A 66 -13.26 -7.26 -8.06
C ASP A 66 -13.99 -6.25 -7.17
N HIS A 67 -14.39 -6.73 -5.98
CA HIS A 67 -14.99 -5.93 -4.93
C HIS A 67 -14.42 -6.37 -3.59
N TRP A 68 -13.37 -5.71 -3.16
CA TRP A 68 -12.60 -6.02 -1.97
C TRP A 68 -12.72 -4.94 -0.91
N HIS A 69 -12.37 -5.31 0.32
CA HIS A 69 -12.38 -4.41 1.46
C HIS A 69 -11.10 -4.56 2.26
N SER A 70 -10.62 -3.44 2.79
CA SER A 70 -9.52 -3.41 3.77
C SER A 70 -9.94 -2.54 4.94
N ALA A 71 -9.85 -3.06 6.17
CA ALA A 71 -10.10 -2.23 7.34
C ALA A 71 -8.89 -1.36 7.64
N TYR A 72 -9.15 -0.13 8.11
CA TYR A 72 -8.08 0.75 8.54
C TYR A 72 -8.41 1.47 9.85
N ASN A 73 -7.35 1.84 10.59
CA ASN A 73 -7.41 2.82 11.64
C ASN A 73 -6.24 3.80 11.54
N ILE A 74 -6.37 4.91 12.23
CA ILE A 74 -5.33 5.92 12.38
C ILE A 74 -4.78 5.83 13.80
N PHE A 75 -3.46 5.86 13.95
CA PHE A 75 -2.78 5.78 15.24
C PHE A 75 -1.83 6.97 15.39
N VAL A 76 -2.09 7.80 16.38
CA VAL A 76 -1.31 9.02 16.61
C VAL A 76 -0.62 8.94 17.98
N CYS A 77 0.68 8.95 17.98
CA CYS A 77 1.58 8.77 19.13
C CYS A 77 1.33 7.46 19.89
N ASP A 78 0.32 7.44 20.78
CA ASP A 78 0.03 6.31 21.66
C ASP A 78 -1.45 5.90 21.63
N GLU A 79 -2.26 6.56 20.81
CA GLU A 79 -3.71 6.36 20.81
C GLU A 79 -4.27 6.16 19.40
N ILE A 80 -5.33 5.36 19.30
CA ILE A 80 -6.13 5.26 18.08
C ILE A 80 -6.95 6.54 17.97
N ASP A 81 -6.80 7.27 16.86
CA ASP A 81 -7.71 8.35 16.50
C ASP A 81 -9.04 7.73 16.06
N PRO A 82 -10.15 8.05 16.73
CA PRO A 82 -11.44 7.46 16.41
C PRO A 82 -12.05 8.01 15.11
N THR A 83 -11.42 9.01 14.50
CA THR A 83 -11.94 9.61 13.26
C THR A 83 -11.63 8.72 12.05
N VAL A 84 -12.53 8.72 11.09
CA VAL A 84 -12.39 7.99 9.83
C VAL A 84 -12.54 8.96 8.66
N PHE A 85 -11.91 8.64 7.55
CA PHE A 85 -12.13 9.38 6.31
C PHE A 85 -13.55 9.15 5.85
N ALA A 86 -14.20 10.21 5.40
CA ALA A 86 -15.51 10.16 4.77
C ALA A 86 -15.39 10.75 3.38
N ASN A 87 -15.76 9.97 2.38
CA ASN A 87 -15.91 10.48 1.04
C ASN A 87 -17.39 10.84 0.82
N ASP A 88 -17.72 12.09 1.07
CA ASP A 88 -19.07 12.63 0.79
C ASP A 88 -19.27 12.93 -0.70
N SER A 89 -18.27 12.62 -1.54
CA SER A 89 -18.37 12.91 -2.96
C SER A 89 -19.29 11.91 -3.64
N GLU A 90 -20.39 12.41 -4.20
CA GLU A 90 -21.20 11.69 -5.18
C GLU A 90 -20.37 11.31 -6.44
N ASP A 91 -19.13 11.78 -6.50
CA ASP A 91 -18.20 11.66 -7.62
C ASP A 91 -17.05 10.69 -7.31
N ASP A 92 -17.34 9.45 -6.90
CA ASP A 92 -16.32 8.40 -6.92
C ASP A 92 -15.84 8.19 -8.36
N ARG A 93 -14.57 8.52 -8.62
CA ARG A 93 -13.98 8.51 -9.97
C ARG A 93 -13.18 7.27 -10.27
N THR A 94 -12.83 6.49 -9.26
CA THR A 94 -11.89 5.39 -9.40
C THR A 94 -12.39 4.05 -8.88
N GLY A 95 -13.23 4.05 -7.86
CA GLY A 95 -13.67 2.86 -7.15
C GLY A 95 -12.73 2.43 -6.01
N ILE A 96 -11.82 3.32 -5.57
CA ILE A 96 -11.02 3.12 -4.36
C ILE A 96 -11.34 4.24 -3.39
N HIS A 97 -12.29 4.02 -2.48
CA HIS A 97 -12.86 5.04 -1.63
C HIS A 97 -13.24 4.52 -0.22
N THR A 98 -13.95 5.30 0.57
CA THR A 98 -14.49 4.93 1.88
C THR A 98 -15.84 5.59 2.10
N HIS A 99 -16.70 4.99 2.92
CA HIS A 99 -18.01 5.55 3.31
C HIS A 99 -18.04 6.08 4.76
N GLY A 100 -16.88 6.24 5.39
CA GLY A 100 -16.80 6.66 6.79
C GLY A 100 -17.06 5.52 7.77
N ASP A 101 -16.89 4.30 7.32
CA ASP A 101 -17.11 3.04 8.05
C ASP A 101 -15.80 2.37 8.52
N GLY A 102 -14.65 3.04 8.32
CA GLY A 102 -13.34 2.48 8.64
C GLY A 102 -12.86 1.42 7.66
N LEU A 103 -13.51 1.34 6.48
CA LEU A 103 -13.09 0.46 5.39
C LEU A 103 -12.58 1.27 4.20
N ILE A 104 -11.59 0.72 3.52
CA ILE A 104 -11.24 1.07 2.15
C ILE A 104 -12.00 0.11 1.26
N HIS A 105 -12.91 0.62 0.43
CA HIS A 105 -13.64 -0.13 -0.59
C HIS A 105 -12.81 -0.12 -1.87
N ILE A 106 -12.60 -1.29 -2.46
CA ILE A 106 -11.72 -1.49 -3.62
C ILE A 106 -12.51 -2.24 -4.69
N HIS A 107 -13.21 -1.48 -5.53
CA HIS A 107 -13.94 -2.00 -6.69
C HIS A 107 -13.62 -1.15 -7.93
N PRO A 108 -12.38 -1.23 -8.45
CA PRO A 108 -11.92 -0.37 -9.52
C PRO A 108 -12.84 -0.44 -10.73
N PHE A 109 -13.27 0.71 -11.25
CA PHE A 109 -14.02 0.78 -12.50
C PHE A 109 -13.26 1.53 -13.62
N VAL A 110 -12.02 1.94 -13.33
CA VAL A 110 -11.07 2.49 -14.30
C VAL A 110 -9.74 1.77 -14.22
N SER A 111 -9.12 1.52 -15.37
CA SER A 111 -7.87 0.75 -15.46
C SER A 111 -6.66 1.45 -14.81
N THR A 112 -6.77 2.75 -14.52
CA THR A 112 -5.69 3.53 -13.91
C THR A 112 -5.47 3.21 -12.43
N VAL A 113 -6.37 2.48 -11.79
CA VAL A 113 -6.28 2.06 -10.39
C VAL A 113 -6.47 0.55 -10.21
N THR A 114 -6.28 -0.24 -11.30
CA THR A 114 -6.29 -1.70 -11.24
C THR A 114 -4.88 -2.25 -11.09
N GLY A 115 -4.77 -3.49 -10.68
CA GLY A 115 -3.50 -4.19 -10.62
C GLY A 115 -2.52 -3.53 -9.65
N GLN A 116 -1.33 -3.30 -10.12
CA GLN A 116 -0.28 -2.64 -9.33
C GLN A 116 -0.59 -1.17 -8.98
N TYR A 117 -1.58 -0.57 -9.60
CA TYR A 117 -1.98 0.84 -9.37
C TYR A 117 -3.06 1.00 -8.31
N ALA A 118 -3.61 -0.10 -7.80
CA ALA A 118 -4.47 -0.08 -6.62
C ALA A 118 -3.60 0.14 -5.37
N THR A 119 -3.41 1.38 -5.00
CA THR A 119 -2.47 1.80 -3.94
C THR A 119 -3.13 2.73 -2.94
N LEU A 120 -2.47 2.95 -1.81
CA LEU A 120 -2.89 3.98 -0.85
C LEU A 120 -2.87 5.37 -1.49
N GLY A 121 -1.94 5.64 -2.42
CA GLY A 121 -1.94 6.88 -3.19
C GLY A 121 -3.22 7.09 -3.98
N ALA A 122 -3.79 6.03 -4.58
CA ALA A 122 -5.08 6.11 -5.26
C ALA A 122 -6.22 6.42 -4.26
N PHE A 123 -6.25 5.75 -3.12
CA PHE A 123 -7.22 6.00 -2.04
C PHE A 123 -7.19 7.44 -1.54
N PHE A 124 -6.01 7.96 -1.19
CA PHE A 124 -5.88 9.33 -0.69
C PHE A 124 -6.15 10.40 -1.76
N ASN A 125 -5.83 10.12 -3.02
CA ASN A 125 -6.21 11.01 -4.14
C ASN A 125 -7.73 11.09 -4.31
N GLU A 126 -8.43 9.97 -4.18
CA GLU A 126 -9.89 9.93 -4.28
C GLU A 126 -10.54 10.70 -3.12
N ASN A 127 -10.01 10.54 -1.91
CA ASN A 127 -10.45 11.27 -0.73
C ASN A 127 -9.96 12.73 -0.67
N GLN A 128 -9.19 13.18 -1.67
CA GLN A 128 -8.61 14.54 -1.74
C GLN A 128 -7.84 14.92 -0.47
N THR A 129 -7.13 13.95 0.11
CA THR A 129 -6.42 14.06 1.37
C THR A 129 -4.91 14.02 1.13
N ALA A 130 -4.16 14.90 1.77
CA ALA A 130 -2.71 14.90 1.70
C ALA A 130 -2.14 13.70 2.47
N PHE A 131 -1.33 12.92 1.76
CA PHE A 131 -0.62 11.78 2.32
C PHE A 131 0.63 11.52 1.51
N ASP A 132 1.78 11.61 2.14
CA ASP A 132 3.10 11.35 1.58
C ASP A 132 4.00 10.74 2.65
N ASP A 133 5.26 10.52 2.36
CA ASP A 133 6.21 9.89 3.28
C ASP A 133 6.47 10.73 4.54
N ASP A 134 6.31 12.05 4.44
CA ASP A 134 6.57 13.02 5.52
C ASP A 134 5.35 13.83 5.95
N THR A 135 4.19 13.61 5.34
CA THR A 135 2.98 14.41 5.55
C THR A 135 1.73 13.53 5.60
N PHE A 136 0.91 13.72 6.63
CA PHE A 136 -0.36 13.02 6.79
C PHE A 136 -1.47 13.98 7.23
N GLN A 137 -2.51 14.11 6.41
CA GLN A 137 -3.71 14.86 6.75
C GLN A 137 -4.74 13.93 7.41
N LEU A 138 -5.10 14.27 8.64
CA LEU A 138 -6.14 13.56 9.39
C LEU A 138 -7.55 13.87 8.85
N PRO A 139 -8.55 13.02 9.14
CA PRO A 139 -9.94 13.24 8.70
C PRO A 139 -10.55 14.58 9.16
N ASN A 140 -10.08 15.11 10.30
CA ASN A 140 -10.50 16.41 10.80
C ASN A 140 -9.88 17.61 10.06
N GLY A 141 -9.04 17.35 9.05
CA GLY A 141 -8.35 18.34 8.23
C GLY A 141 -7.00 18.81 8.77
N ASN A 142 -6.59 18.38 9.97
CA ASN A 142 -5.27 18.70 10.50
C ASN A 142 -4.18 17.99 9.70
N ILE A 143 -3.14 18.70 9.33
CA ILE A 143 -1.98 18.15 8.63
C ILE A 143 -0.86 17.96 9.66
N LEU A 144 -0.37 16.75 9.76
CA LEU A 144 0.78 16.37 10.56
C LEU A 144 1.98 16.18 9.63
N SER A 145 3.12 16.76 10.00
CA SER A 145 4.37 16.65 9.25
C SER A 145 5.46 16.12 10.19
N GLU A 146 6.30 15.23 9.72
CA GLU A 146 7.44 14.72 10.49
C GLU A 146 8.39 15.83 10.95
N GLU A 147 8.48 16.93 10.18
CA GLU A 147 9.34 18.07 10.52
C GLU A 147 8.84 18.83 11.77
N ASP A 148 7.51 18.98 11.88
CA ASP A 148 6.91 19.87 12.89
C ASP A 148 6.22 19.13 14.03
N PHE A 149 5.88 17.84 13.83
CA PHE A 149 5.12 17.06 14.79
C PHE A 149 6.03 16.22 15.70
N THR A 150 5.66 16.11 16.96
CA THR A 150 6.42 15.32 17.94
C THR A 150 5.48 14.46 18.77
N CYS A 151 5.92 13.26 19.11
CA CYS A 151 5.25 12.38 20.05
C CYS A 151 6.04 12.33 21.36
N GLY A 152 5.44 12.82 22.46
CA GLY A 152 6.12 12.82 23.77
C GLY A 152 7.38 13.71 23.85
N GLY A 153 7.60 14.56 22.86
CA GLY A 153 8.79 15.42 22.75
C GLY A 153 9.90 14.86 21.86
N GLU A 154 9.73 13.65 21.33
CA GLU A 154 10.60 13.03 20.35
C GLU A 154 10.07 13.28 18.93
N SER A 155 10.94 13.21 17.94
CA SER A 155 10.55 13.35 16.52
C SER A 155 9.57 12.26 16.14
N ALA A 156 8.55 12.61 15.35
CA ALA A 156 7.60 11.67 14.83
C ALA A 156 8.02 11.11 13.46
N GLU A 157 7.54 9.93 13.14
CA GLU A 157 7.71 9.25 11.86
C GLU A 157 6.36 8.72 11.40
N ILE A 158 6.07 8.86 10.11
CA ILE A 158 4.87 8.31 9.49
C ILE A 158 5.17 6.88 9.05
N ARG A 159 4.31 5.95 9.44
CA ARG A 159 4.44 4.53 9.09
C ARG A 159 3.11 4.00 8.59
N VAL A 160 3.18 3.09 7.64
CA VAL A 160 2.04 2.23 7.28
C VAL A 160 2.34 0.82 7.76
N LEU A 161 1.47 0.27 8.59
CA LEU A 161 1.52 -1.12 8.99
C LEU A 161 0.40 -1.87 8.27
N LYS A 162 0.76 -2.86 7.46
CA LYS A 162 -0.20 -3.61 6.66
C LYS A 162 -0.14 -5.11 6.98
N TRP A 163 -1.28 -5.68 7.35
CA TRP A 163 -1.48 -7.13 7.42
C TRP A 163 -2.15 -7.58 6.13
N ASN A 164 -1.49 -8.43 5.39
CA ASN A 164 -2.01 -8.89 4.09
C ASN A 164 -3.31 -9.70 4.22
N GLN A 165 -3.56 -10.30 5.36
CA GLN A 165 -4.76 -11.08 5.65
C GLN A 165 -5.20 -10.91 7.10
N LEU A 166 -6.49 -11.14 7.36
CA LEU A 166 -7.04 -11.14 8.71
C LEU A 166 -6.32 -12.11 9.67
N THR A 167 -5.74 -13.18 9.15
CA THR A 167 -5.02 -14.19 9.95
C THR A 167 -3.53 -13.89 10.11
N ALA A 168 -3.01 -12.87 9.45
CA ALA A 168 -1.60 -12.52 9.55
C ALA A 168 -1.27 -12.03 10.97
N GLU A 169 -0.29 -12.63 11.61
CA GLU A 169 0.11 -12.28 12.99
C GLU A 169 0.92 -10.98 13.05
N LYS A 170 1.66 -10.67 11.99
CA LYS A 170 2.56 -9.53 11.94
C LYS A 170 2.29 -8.68 10.71
N PRO A 171 2.43 -7.36 10.84
CA PRO A 171 2.35 -6.47 9.70
C PRO A 171 3.65 -6.46 8.90
N VAL A 172 3.52 -6.06 7.63
CA VAL A 172 4.61 -5.45 6.88
C VAL A 172 4.61 -3.97 7.22
N VAL A 173 5.77 -3.42 7.54
CA VAL A 173 5.93 -2.01 7.91
C VAL A 173 6.58 -1.25 6.77
N PHE A 174 6.03 -0.10 6.44
CA PHE A 174 6.53 0.82 5.43
C PHE A 174 6.80 2.17 6.09
N THR A 175 7.93 2.79 5.77
CA THR A 175 8.36 4.11 6.22
C THR A 175 8.77 5.01 5.05
N GLU A 176 8.80 4.46 3.85
CA GLU A 176 9.12 5.15 2.60
C GLU A 176 8.18 4.63 1.51
N ASP A 177 7.99 5.40 0.44
CA ASP A 177 7.12 5.07 -0.68
C ASP A 177 5.68 4.72 -0.23
N LEU A 178 5.18 5.41 0.81
CA LEU A 178 3.91 5.10 1.47
C LEU A 178 2.72 5.15 0.52
N ARG A 179 2.77 6.02 -0.47
CA ARG A 179 1.74 6.13 -1.49
C ARG A 179 1.68 4.91 -2.41
N ASP A 180 2.81 4.21 -2.57
CA ASP A 180 2.93 3.03 -3.45
C ASP A 180 2.56 1.72 -2.74
N VAL A 181 2.20 1.78 -1.45
CA VAL A 181 1.70 0.62 -0.70
C VAL A 181 0.43 0.10 -1.36
N ARG A 182 0.46 -1.17 -1.77
CA ARG A 182 -0.58 -1.77 -2.61
C ARG A 182 -1.75 -2.32 -1.79
N LEU A 183 -2.94 -2.15 -2.35
CA LEU A 183 -4.19 -2.77 -1.92
C LEU A 183 -4.41 -3.99 -2.81
N ASN A 184 -3.77 -5.10 -2.51
CA ASN A 184 -3.58 -6.23 -3.42
C ASN A 184 -4.17 -7.55 -2.92
N GLU A 185 -5.05 -7.51 -1.93
CA GLU A 185 -5.73 -8.68 -1.39
C GLU A 185 -7.01 -8.25 -0.67
N ASP A 186 -8.07 -9.04 -0.78
CA ASP A 186 -9.29 -8.82 -0.01
C ASP A 186 -9.08 -9.19 1.46
N GLY A 187 -9.60 -8.39 2.36
CA GLY A 187 -9.47 -8.65 3.80
C GLY A 187 -8.16 -8.18 4.43
N GLN A 188 -7.48 -7.21 3.81
CA GLN A 188 -6.28 -6.58 4.40
C GLN A 188 -6.64 -5.68 5.58
N LEU A 189 -5.65 -5.46 6.45
CA LEU A 189 -5.74 -4.46 7.51
C LEU A 189 -4.61 -3.46 7.38
N VAL A 190 -4.90 -2.20 7.65
CA VAL A 190 -3.95 -1.10 7.51
C VAL A 190 -4.01 -0.17 8.71
N ILE A 191 -2.88 0.14 9.31
CA ILE A 191 -2.74 1.26 10.25
C ILE A 191 -1.95 2.38 9.57
N PHE A 192 -2.53 3.57 9.58
CA PHE A 192 -1.81 4.80 9.29
C PHE A 192 -1.31 5.35 10.61
N ALA A 193 -0.01 5.24 10.87
CA ALA A 193 0.59 5.63 12.13
C ALA A 193 1.45 6.88 11.96
N ILE A 194 1.35 7.82 12.89
CA ILE A 194 2.36 8.84 13.14
C ILE A 194 2.82 8.69 14.58
N VAL A 195 4.04 8.27 14.78
CA VAL A 195 4.54 7.78 16.07
C VAL A 195 5.96 8.30 16.34
N ASP A 196 6.40 8.23 17.60
CA ASP A 196 7.80 8.42 17.95
C ASP A 196 8.70 7.54 17.06
N VAL A 197 9.74 8.12 16.48
CA VAL A 197 10.71 7.42 15.62
C VAL A 197 11.31 6.18 16.28
N ASN A 198 11.40 6.13 17.60
CA ASN A 198 11.91 5.00 18.37
C ASN A 198 10.83 4.01 18.81
N LYS A 199 9.54 4.26 18.50
CA LYS A 199 8.46 3.37 18.92
C LYS A 199 8.57 2.01 18.28
N ASP A 200 8.46 0.95 19.09
CA ASP A 200 8.44 -0.42 18.58
C ASP A 200 7.10 -0.67 17.82
N ASN A 201 7.21 -1.24 16.63
CA ASN A 201 6.03 -1.54 15.81
C ASN A 201 5.08 -2.56 16.45
N SER A 202 5.56 -3.36 17.41
CA SER A 202 4.70 -4.29 18.18
C SER A 202 3.80 -3.61 19.20
N GLU A 203 4.05 -2.34 19.51
CA GLU A 203 3.22 -1.51 20.39
C GLU A 203 2.09 -0.81 19.63
N ILE A 204 2.15 -0.82 18.31
CA ILE A 204 1.09 -0.26 17.46
C ILE A 204 0.00 -1.33 17.32
N PRO A 205 -1.24 -1.02 17.74
CA PRO A 205 -2.32 -2.00 17.75
C PRO A 205 -2.71 -2.41 16.33
N ARG A 206 -3.37 -3.57 16.24
CA ARG A 206 -4.02 -4.01 15.02
C ARG A 206 -5.31 -3.21 14.81
N PRO A 207 -5.73 -2.91 13.56
CA PRO A 207 -7.02 -2.27 13.30
C PRO A 207 -8.21 -3.06 13.83
N ASP A 208 -9.29 -2.37 14.17
CA ASP A 208 -10.59 -3.00 14.37
C ASP A 208 -11.06 -3.59 13.04
N ASP A 209 -11.32 -4.89 13.03
CA ASP A 209 -11.73 -5.63 11.84
C ASP A 209 -13.19 -6.08 11.87
N SER A 210 -13.97 -5.59 12.83
CA SER A 210 -15.36 -6.03 13.05
C SER A 210 -16.25 -5.79 11.84
N TYR A 211 -16.21 -4.60 11.25
CA TYR A 211 -16.95 -4.30 10.00
C TYR A 211 -16.47 -5.14 8.82
N LEU A 212 -15.15 -5.31 8.70
CA LEU A 212 -14.57 -6.12 7.63
C LEU A 212 -15.03 -7.59 7.73
N ARG A 213 -15.06 -8.15 8.93
CA ARG A 213 -15.59 -9.52 9.18
C ARG A 213 -17.05 -9.64 8.79
N GLU A 214 -17.86 -8.62 9.05
CA GLU A 214 -19.26 -8.58 8.64
C GLU A 214 -19.39 -8.63 7.12
N TYR A 215 -18.65 -7.81 6.40
CA TYR A 215 -18.63 -7.81 4.93
C TYR A 215 -18.18 -9.15 4.34
N LEU A 216 -17.18 -9.78 4.95
CA LEU A 216 -16.67 -11.08 4.52
C LEU A 216 -17.54 -12.28 5.00
N GLY A 217 -18.62 -12.02 5.75
CA GLY A 217 -19.47 -13.06 6.31
C GLY A 217 -18.76 -13.97 7.31
N LEU A 218 -17.72 -13.46 7.97
CA LEU A 218 -16.92 -14.20 8.95
C LEU A 218 -17.46 -14.01 10.37
N PRO A 219 -17.24 -15.00 11.27
CA PRO A 219 -17.58 -14.84 12.67
C PRO A 219 -16.84 -13.65 13.29
N GLN A 220 -17.53 -12.87 14.11
CA GLN A 220 -16.89 -11.85 14.93
C GLN A 220 -15.89 -12.51 15.87
N GLU A 221 -14.69 -11.97 15.95
CA GLU A 221 -13.73 -12.41 16.95
C GLU A 221 -14.23 -11.95 18.32
N GLN A 222 -14.49 -12.88 19.23
CA GLN A 222 -14.85 -12.51 20.59
C GLN A 222 -13.63 -11.83 21.21
N GLN A 223 -13.69 -10.51 21.38
CA GLN A 223 -12.70 -9.83 22.19
C GLN A 223 -12.63 -10.56 23.55
N PRO A 224 -11.44 -10.88 24.07
CA PRO A 224 -11.33 -11.37 25.44
C PRO A 224 -12.04 -10.36 26.32
N LEU A 225 -13.09 -10.78 27.02
CA LEU A 225 -13.80 -9.94 27.98
C LEU A 225 -12.74 -9.31 28.87
N GLY A 226 -12.47 -8.03 28.66
CA GLY A 226 -11.60 -7.24 29.52
C GLY A 226 -12.13 -7.39 30.94
N GLN A 227 -11.24 -7.60 31.88
CA GLN A 227 -11.56 -7.67 33.30
C GLN A 227 -12.50 -6.50 33.64
N ASP A 228 -13.68 -6.85 34.15
CA ASP A 228 -14.67 -5.93 34.69
C ASP A 228 -14.01 -4.97 35.72
N ASP A 229 -13.68 -3.80 35.29
CA ASP A 229 -13.59 -2.66 36.20
C ASP A 229 -15.03 -2.19 36.44
N GLY A 230 -15.64 -2.73 37.47
CA GLY A 230 -16.99 -2.56 37.98
C GLY A 230 -17.67 -1.20 37.75
N GLY A 231 -18.10 -0.95 36.53
CA GLY A 231 -18.99 0.14 36.14
C GLY A 231 -20.26 -0.45 35.54
N ASP A 232 -21.32 -0.41 36.31
CA ASP A 232 -22.69 -0.78 35.93
C ASP A 232 -23.13 0.04 34.68
N THR A 233 -22.92 -0.50 33.50
CA THR A 233 -23.62 -0.08 32.29
C THR A 233 -24.48 -1.24 31.84
N GLY A 234 -25.79 -1.12 32.14
CA GLY A 234 -26.80 -2.04 31.66
C GLY A 234 -26.76 -2.23 30.15
N PRO A 235 -27.38 -3.31 29.63
CA PRO A 235 -27.25 -3.69 28.23
C PRO A 235 -27.72 -2.56 27.32
N ILE A 236 -26.81 -2.09 26.43
CA ILE A 236 -27.17 -1.22 25.32
C ILE A 236 -27.98 -2.09 24.36
N LEU A 237 -29.29 -1.92 24.39
CA LEU A 237 -30.17 -2.51 23.39
C LEU A 237 -29.77 -1.94 22.01
N PRO A 238 -29.66 -2.76 20.97
CA PRO A 238 -29.43 -2.26 19.62
C PRO A 238 -30.54 -1.27 19.29
N ALA A 239 -30.15 -0.10 18.79
CA ALA A 239 -31.09 0.91 18.32
C ALA A 239 -31.99 0.25 17.26
N THR A 240 -33.27 0.13 17.57
CA THR A 240 -34.28 -0.33 16.64
C THR A 240 -34.28 0.67 15.49
N LEU A 241 -33.89 0.22 14.31
CA LEU A 241 -34.09 1.00 13.08
C LEU A 241 -35.59 1.25 12.95
N GLU A 242 -36.00 2.48 13.17
CA GLU A 242 -37.35 2.91 12.85
C GLU A 242 -37.53 2.78 11.33
N PRO A 243 -38.66 2.23 10.86
CA PRO A 243 -38.93 2.14 9.43
C PRO A 243 -39.04 3.54 8.86
N PHE A 244 -38.36 3.77 7.73
CA PHE A 244 -38.46 4.97 6.91
C PHE A 244 -39.93 5.40 6.80
N ALA A 245 -40.22 6.59 7.30
CA ALA A 245 -41.53 7.22 7.09
C ALA A 245 -41.74 7.39 5.58
N THR A 246 -42.81 6.80 5.08
CA THR A 246 -43.33 7.03 3.72
C THR A 246 -43.61 8.52 3.55
N GLU A 247 -42.93 9.13 2.58
CA GLU A 247 -43.21 10.51 2.17
C GLU A 247 -44.68 10.68 1.86
N GLU A 248 -45.33 11.64 2.55
CA GLU A 248 -46.68 12.11 2.18
C GLU A 248 -46.58 12.81 0.83
N PRO A 249 -47.60 12.69 -0.04
CA PRO A 249 -47.60 13.34 -1.35
C PRO A 249 -47.67 14.86 -1.18
N VAL A 250 -46.72 15.53 -1.83
CA VAL A 250 -46.67 17.00 -1.92
C VAL A 250 -47.96 17.51 -2.56
N GLU A 251 -48.71 18.28 -1.81
CA GLU A 251 -49.91 18.99 -2.27
C GLU A 251 -49.53 20.02 -3.35
N GLU A 252 -50.12 19.90 -4.54
CA GLU A 252 -49.95 20.85 -5.66
C GLU A 252 -50.37 22.24 -5.24
N VAL A 253 -49.44 23.19 -5.26
CA VAL A 253 -49.72 24.62 -5.09
C VAL A 253 -50.34 25.14 -6.37
N PRO A 254 -51.53 25.77 -6.37
CA PRO A 254 -52.17 26.29 -7.58
C PRO A 254 -51.41 27.50 -8.12
N GLU A 255 -51.16 27.45 -9.41
CA GLU A 255 -50.56 28.47 -10.26
C GLU A 255 -51.33 29.78 -10.17
N SER A 256 -50.75 30.83 -9.59
CA SER A 256 -51.32 32.15 -9.54
C SER A 256 -51.20 32.85 -10.90
N SER A 257 -52.33 33.11 -11.53
CA SER A 257 -52.50 33.88 -12.75
C SER A 257 -51.90 35.29 -12.65
N GLU A 258 -50.99 35.60 -13.58
CA GLU A 258 -50.53 36.96 -13.83
C GLU A 258 -51.69 37.86 -14.32
N PRO A 259 -51.78 39.13 -13.89
CA PRO A 259 -52.66 40.11 -14.53
C PRO A 259 -51.94 40.76 -15.70
N ASN A 260 -52.59 40.73 -16.87
CA ASN A 260 -52.31 41.61 -17.99
C ASN A 260 -52.59 43.07 -17.57
N ASP A 261 -51.59 43.94 -17.83
CA ASP A 261 -51.81 45.38 -17.93
C ASP A 261 -51.33 45.92 -19.29
N ASP A 262 -52.23 46.77 -19.87
CA ASP A 262 -52.16 47.49 -21.14
C ASP A 262 -50.89 48.33 -21.39
#